data_7b3431b75e50bd255fea45bb4f2f9e8e
#
_entry.id   7b3431b75e50bd255fea45bb4f2f9e8e
#
_cell.length_a   1.000
_cell.length_b   1.000
_cell.length_c   1.000
_cell.angle_alpha   90.00
_cell.angle_beta   90.00
_cell.angle_gamma   90.00
#
_symmetry.space_group_name_H-M   'P 1'
#
loop_
_entity.id
_entity.type
_entity.pdbx_description
1 polymer ?
#
loop_
_entity_poly.entity_id
_entity_poly.type
_entity_poly.pdbx_seq_one_letter_code
_entity_poly.pdbx_strand_id
1 'polypeptide(L)'
;DSQQVTEISGCKEIKELYEKTTRLYDDGTPRTHHATTNITLDIDSNSASTFSYYTVFQQLENLPLQPIIAGSYEDTFLFEDDEWHFQIREIKVSLVGDISQHLLIPLS
;
A
#
# COMPACT_ATOMS: atom_id res chain seq x y z
N ASP A 1 10.58 1.06 16.60
CA ASP A 1 11.36 1.75 15.90
C ASP A 1 11.84 1.20 14.65
N SER A 2 11.29 0.34 14.00
CA SER A 2 11.66 -0.07 12.70
C SER A 2 10.60 0.38 11.73
N GLN A 3 10.44 1.67 11.57
CA GLN A 3 9.60 2.19 10.51
C GLN A 3 10.37 2.18 9.20
N GLN A 4 9.79 1.59 8.18
CA GLN A 4 10.35 1.59 6.84
C GLN A 4 9.52 2.52 5.97
N VAL A 5 10.18 3.45 5.29
CA VAL A 5 9.51 4.40 4.41
C VAL A 5 9.96 4.13 2.98
N THR A 6 9.00 4.01 2.08
CA THR A 6 9.26 3.82 0.66
C THR A 6 8.52 4.90 -0.12
N GLU A 7 9.23 5.55 -1.04
CA GLU A 7 8.63 6.53 -1.93
C GLU A 7 8.65 6.00 -3.35
N ILE A 8 7.51 6.05 -4.03
CA ILE A 8 7.38 5.62 -5.41
C ILE A 8 6.58 6.65 -6.18
N SER A 9 6.93 6.83 -7.45
CA SER A 9 6.36 7.87 -8.29
C SER A 9 5.70 7.29 -9.53
N GLY A 10 4.47 7.74 -9.81
CA GLY A 10 3.74 7.39 -11.01
C GLY A 10 3.05 6.04 -10.93
N CYS A 11 1.96 5.91 -11.70
CA CYS A 11 1.14 4.69 -11.67
C CYS A 11 1.91 3.46 -12.10
N LYS A 12 2.77 3.60 -13.11
CA LYS A 12 3.53 2.47 -13.62
C LYS A 12 4.51 1.93 -12.59
N GLU A 13 5.21 2.82 -11.90
CA GLU A 13 6.19 2.43 -10.89
C GLU A 13 5.51 1.78 -9.68
N ILE A 14 4.34 2.30 -9.29
CA ILE A 14 3.57 1.73 -8.20
C ILE A 14 3.13 0.32 -8.53
N LYS A 15 2.61 0.12 -9.74
CA LYS A 15 2.17 -1.19 -10.19
C LYS A 15 3.33 -2.19 -10.23
N GLU A 16 4.46 -1.75 -10.75
CA GLU A 16 5.64 -2.61 -10.83
C GLU A 16 6.15 -3.03 -9.46
N LEU A 17 6.12 -2.13 -8.49
CA LEU A 17 6.51 -2.47 -7.13
C LEU A 17 5.65 -3.59 -6.56
N TYR A 18 4.34 -3.47 -6.69
CA TYR A 18 3.43 -4.50 -6.16
C TYR A 18 3.60 -5.82 -6.89
N GLU A 19 3.80 -5.80 -8.19
CA GLU A 19 4.01 -7.04 -8.95
C GLU A 19 5.28 -7.76 -8.55
N LYS A 20 6.33 -7.02 -8.21
CA LYS A 20 7.62 -7.61 -7.84
C LYS A 20 7.66 -8.13 -6.41
N THR A 21 6.88 -7.55 -5.51
CA THR A 21 7.03 -7.81 -4.08
C THR A 21 5.90 -8.62 -3.47
N THR A 22 4.78 -8.77 -4.17
CA THR A 22 3.59 -9.44 -3.63
C THR A 22 3.53 -10.89 -4.11
N ARG A 23 3.31 -11.81 -3.15
CA ARG A 23 3.13 -13.23 -3.46
C ARG A 23 1.69 -13.46 -3.92
N LEU A 24 1.52 -14.19 -5.02
CA LEU A 24 0.20 -14.56 -5.53
C LEU A 24 -0.05 -16.05 -5.31
N TYR A 25 -1.32 -16.39 -5.12
CA TYR A 25 -1.74 -17.77 -4.89
C TYR A 25 -2.51 -18.32 -6.10
N ASP A 26 -3.02 -19.52 -6.00
CA ASP A 26 -3.60 -20.24 -7.15
C ASP A 26 -4.77 -19.49 -7.79
N ASP A 27 -5.50 -18.68 -7.03
CA ASP A 27 -6.59 -17.88 -7.58
C ASP A 27 -6.11 -16.57 -8.21
N GLY A 28 -4.80 -16.34 -8.27
CA GLY A 28 -4.22 -15.14 -8.85
C GLY A 28 -4.22 -13.94 -7.92
N THR A 29 -4.59 -14.14 -6.66
CA THR A 29 -4.64 -13.05 -5.67
C THR A 29 -3.65 -13.30 -4.52
N PRO A 30 -3.26 -12.27 -3.78
CA PRO A 30 -2.43 -12.45 -2.59
C PRO A 30 -3.23 -12.89 -1.36
N ARG A 31 -4.54 -13.09 -1.50
CA ARG A 31 -5.43 -13.50 -0.42
C ARG A 31 -5.43 -12.50 0.73
N THR A 32 -5.40 -11.21 0.39
CA THR A 32 -5.32 -10.13 1.36
C THR A 32 -6.50 -9.19 1.23
N HIS A 33 -6.76 -8.47 2.30
CA HIS A 33 -7.77 -7.43 2.34
C HIS A 33 -7.12 -6.17 2.90
N HIS A 34 -7.17 -5.09 2.15
CA HIS A 34 -6.62 -3.80 2.58
C HIS A 34 -7.75 -2.93 3.12
N ALA A 35 -7.60 -2.49 4.35
CA ALA A 35 -8.53 -1.53 4.94
C ALA A 35 -7.81 -0.19 5.04
N THR A 36 -8.39 0.84 4.42
CA THR A 36 -7.84 2.20 4.46
C THR A 36 -8.78 3.05 5.31
N THR A 37 -8.21 3.77 6.28
CA THR A 37 -9.00 4.53 7.24
C THR A 37 -8.43 5.92 7.46
N ASN A 38 -9.26 6.79 8.04
CA ASN A 38 -8.85 8.12 8.50
C ASN A 38 -8.23 8.94 7.38
N ILE A 39 -8.91 8.98 6.24
CA ILE A 39 -8.40 9.67 5.06
C ILE A 39 -8.60 11.17 5.21
N THR A 40 -7.52 11.94 5.05
CA THR A 40 -7.61 13.39 4.94
C THR A 40 -7.22 13.79 3.53
N LEU A 41 -7.82 14.85 3.04
CA LEU A 41 -7.64 15.28 1.66
C LEU A 41 -7.48 16.80 1.61
N ASP A 42 -6.40 17.24 0.98
CA ASP A 42 -6.17 18.65 0.68
C ASP A 42 -6.07 18.82 -0.82
N ILE A 43 -6.86 19.71 -1.37
CA ILE A 43 -6.85 20.00 -2.81
C ILE A 43 -6.41 21.44 -3.02
N ASP A 44 -5.46 21.64 -3.93
CA ASP A 44 -4.95 22.97 -4.28
C ASP A 44 -4.82 23.04 -5.79
N SER A 45 -5.80 23.67 -6.44
CA SER A 45 -5.83 23.83 -7.89
C SER A 45 -5.73 22.50 -8.62
N ASN A 46 -4.59 22.21 -9.25
CA ASN A 46 -4.37 20.99 -10.04
C ASN A 46 -3.63 19.92 -9.27
N SER A 47 -3.45 20.09 -7.98
CA SER A 47 -2.77 19.11 -7.17
C SER A 47 -3.60 18.75 -5.95
N ALA A 48 -3.36 17.57 -5.41
CA ALA A 48 -4.01 17.12 -4.19
C ALA A 48 -3.04 16.27 -3.40
N SER A 49 -3.22 16.26 -2.09
CA SER A 49 -2.48 15.37 -1.22
C SER A 49 -3.44 14.68 -0.26
N THR A 50 -3.14 13.43 0.05
CA THR A 50 -3.93 12.66 1.01
C THR A 50 -3.01 12.01 2.02
N PHE A 51 -3.53 11.87 3.24
CA PHE A 51 -2.91 11.04 4.26
C PHE A 51 -3.94 10.02 4.70
N SER A 52 -3.52 8.77 4.84
CA SER A 52 -4.44 7.72 5.32
C SER A 52 -3.65 6.65 6.07
N TYR A 53 -4.34 5.91 6.92
CA TYR A 53 -3.81 4.71 7.53
C TYR A 53 -4.28 3.50 6.76
N TYR A 54 -3.47 2.45 6.77
CA TYR A 54 -3.88 1.20 6.14
C TYR A 54 -3.56 0.02 7.06
N THR A 55 -4.34 -1.04 6.90
CA THR A 55 -4.09 -2.32 7.54
C THR A 55 -4.32 -3.40 6.49
N VAL A 56 -3.38 -4.33 6.38
CA VAL A 56 -3.49 -5.45 5.48
C VAL A 56 -3.82 -6.69 6.29
N PHE A 57 -4.91 -7.37 5.92
CA PHE A 57 -5.33 -8.63 6.53
C PHE A 57 -5.06 -9.75 5.54
N GLN A 58 -4.74 -10.93 6.04
CA GLN A 58 -4.54 -12.10 5.19
C GLN A 58 -5.15 -13.33 5.83
N GLN A 59 -5.69 -14.20 4.99
CA GLN A 59 -6.21 -15.50 5.43
C GLN A 59 -5.87 -16.54 4.39
N LEU A 60 -5.29 -17.64 4.84
CA LEU A 60 -4.98 -18.80 4.00
C LEU A 60 -5.57 -20.05 4.64
N GLU A 61 -5.48 -21.16 3.94
CA GLU A 61 -5.99 -22.44 4.47
C GLU A 61 -5.36 -22.79 5.81
N ASN A 62 -4.06 -22.53 5.94
CA ASN A 62 -3.33 -22.82 7.15
C ASN A 62 -2.96 -21.58 7.98
N LEU A 63 -3.55 -20.44 7.64
CA LEU A 63 -3.29 -19.17 8.31
C LEU A 63 -4.62 -18.46 8.53
N PRO A 64 -5.12 -18.37 9.76
CA PRO A 64 -6.40 -17.73 10.00
C PRO A 64 -6.34 -16.24 9.69
N LEU A 65 -7.51 -15.63 9.48
CA LEU A 65 -7.59 -14.21 9.19
C LEU A 65 -6.90 -13.40 10.29
N GLN A 66 -5.94 -12.58 9.90
CA GLN A 66 -5.21 -11.76 10.87
C GLN A 66 -4.60 -10.55 10.19
N PRO A 67 -4.37 -9.47 10.94
CA PRO A 67 -3.61 -8.34 10.40
C PRO A 67 -2.14 -8.72 10.30
N ILE A 68 -1.53 -8.35 9.19
CA ILE A 68 -0.11 -8.67 8.96
C ILE A 68 0.77 -7.44 8.80
N ILE A 69 0.20 -6.31 8.36
CA ILE A 69 0.93 -5.05 8.19
C ILE A 69 -0.01 -3.91 8.54
N ALA A 70 0.51 -2.89 9.18
CA ALA A 70 -0.21 -1.63 9.36
C ALA A 70 0.75 -0.46 9.20
N GLY A 71 0.27 0.61 8.58
CA GLY A 71 1.08 1.79 8.37
C GLY A 71 0.27 2.94 7.84
N SER A 72 0.92 3.80 7.07
CA SER A 72 0.26 4.98 6.51
C SER A 72 0.72 5.23 5.09
N TYR A 73 -0.11 5.95 4.35
CA TYR A 73 0.21 6.46 3.03
C TYR A 73 0.20 7.99 3.05
N GLU A 74 1.15 8.60 2.39
CA GLU A 74 1.07 9.99 2.00
C GLU A 74 1.14 10.01 0.49
N ASP A 75 0.05 10.44 -0.14
CA ASP A 75 -0.08 10.40 -1.59
C ASP A 75 -0.22 11.80 -2.14
N THR A 76 0.39 12.05 -3.28
CA THR A 76 0.14 13.28 -4.04
C THR A 76 -0.39 12.91 -5.42
N PHE A 77 -1.24 13.79 -5.93
CA PHE A 77 -1.91 13.59 -7.21
C PHE A 77 -1.81 14.86 -8.04
N LEU A 78 -1.84 14.70 -9.35
CA LEU A 78 -1.93 15.80 -10.28
C LEU A 78 -3.17 15.65 -11.14
N PHE A 79 -3.83 16.76 -11.43
CA PHE A 79 -4.95 16.79 -12.35
C PHE A 79 -4.44 17.24 -13.71
N GLU A 80 -4.45 16.33 -14.69
CA GLU A 80 -3.99 16.57 -16.05
C GLU A 80 -4.90 15.82 -17.01
N ASP A 81 -5.18 16.42 -18.17
CA ASP A 81 -5.99 15.79 -19.22
C ASP A 81 -7.35 15.32 -18.68
N ASP A 82 -7.98 16.15 -17.84
CA ASP A 82 -9.29 15.90 -17.24
C ASP A 82 -9.33 14.70 -16.30
N GLU A 83 -8.18 14.25 -15.78
CA GLU A 83 -8.11 13.13 -14.86
C GLU A 83 -7.13 13.41 -13.73
N TRP A 84 -7.39 12.79 -12.58
CA TRP A 84 -6.44 12.78 -11.46
C TRP A 84 -5.51 11.59 -11.62
N HIS A 85 -4.21 11.83 -11.45
CA HIS A 85 -3.17 10.81 -11.56
C HIS A 85 -2.33 10.78 -10.30
N PHE A 86 -1.93 9.59 -9.87
CA PHE A 86 -0.92 9.48 -8.83
C PHE A 86 0.37 10.12 -9.30
N GLN A 87 0.96 10.94 -8.44
CA GLN A 87 2.27 11.51 -8.67
C GLN A 87 3.31 10.79 -7.81
N ILE A 88 3.08 10.75 -6.50
CA ILE A 88 4.00 10.16 -5.53
C ILE A 88 3.17 9.44 -4.48
N ARG A 89 3.61 8.25 -4.09
CA ARG A 89 3.10 7.57 -2.92
C ARG A 89 4.25 7.31 -1.97
N GLU A 90 4.14 7.81 -0.74
CA GLU A 90 5.06 7.48 0.34
C GLU A 90 4.38 6.46 1.23
N ILE A 91 4.98 5.28 1.35
CA ILE A 91 4.45 4.18 2.14
C ILE A 91 5.29 4.06 3.40
N LYS A 92 4.64 4.19 4.55
CA LYS A 92 5.29 4.04 5.83
C LYS A 92 4.74 2.80 6.52
N VAL A 93 5.62 1.85 6.82
CA VAL A 93 5.25 0.64 7.53
C VAL A 93 5.52 0.87 9.01
N SER A 94 4.50 0.78 9.83
CA SER A 94 4.62 1.06 11.26
C SER A 94 4.57 -0.21 12.12
N LEU A 95 3.74 -1.17 11.72
CA LEU A 95 3.56 -2.41 12.48
C LEU A 95 3.60 -3.58 11.50
N VAL A 96 4.34 -4.62 11.86
CA VAL A 96 4.51 -5.79 11.00
C VAL A 96 4.21 -7.04 11.81
N GLY A 97 3.30 -7.85 11.28
CA GLY A 97 3.04 -9.18 11.81
C GLY A 97 3.75 -10.24 10.98
N ASP A 98 3.07 -11.33 10.70
CA ASP A 98 3.65 -12.41 9.89
C ASP A 98 3.37 -12.14 8.41
N ILE A 99 4.38 -11.62 7.71
CA ILE A 99 4.28 -11.30 6.29
C ILE A 99 4.89 -12.37 5.40
N SER A 100 5.31 -13.50 5.96
CA SER A 100 6.02 -14.54 5.21
C SER A 100 5.20 -15.12 4.06
N GLN A 101 3.86 -15.05 4.16
CA GLN A 101 2.98 -15.60 3.14
C GLN A 101 2.43 -14.53 2.20
N HIS A 102 2.80 -13.28 2.37
CA HIS A 102 2.31 -12.16 1.55
C HIS A 102 3.39 -11.59 0.66
N LEU A 103 4.56 -11.33 1.20
CA LEU A 103 5.62 -10.66 0.46
C LEU A 103 6.68 -11.64 0.00
N LEU A 104 7.26 -11.34 -1.15
CA LEU A 104 8.37 -12.12 -1.71
C LEU A 104 9.71 -11.65 -1.15
N ILE A 105 9.71 -10.51 -0.45
CA ILE A 105 10.91 -9.95 0.16
C ILE A 105 10.64 -9.70 1.65
N PRO A 106 11.68 -9.74 2.49
CA PRO A 106 11.50 -9.42 3.90
C PRO A 106 11.34 -7.93 4.12
N LEU A 107 10.60 -7.57 5.17
CA LEU A 107 10.57 -6.22 5.71
C LEU A 107 11.35 -6.25 7.01
N SER A 108 12.32 -5.40 7.14
CA SER A 108 13.13 -5.37 8.36
C SER A 108 12.98 -4.04 9.09
#